data_0fef271ff54a929396578d5645919e2d
#
_entry.id   0fef271ff54a929396578d5645919e2d
#
_cell.length_a   1.000
_cell.length_b   1.000
_cell.length_c   1.000
_cell.angle_alpha   90.00
_cell.angle_beta   90.00
_cell.angle_gamma   90.00
#
_symmetry.space_group_name_H-M   'P 1'
#
loop_
_entity.id
_entity.type
_entity.pdbx_description
1 polymer ?
#
loop_
_entity_poly.entity_id
_entity_poly.type
_entity_poly.pdbx_seq_one_letter_code
_entity_poly.pdbx_strand_id
1 'polypeptide(L)'
;ISVSGSTVSYNGFSGLHESSGIATNVAIGTVVSTIDELDVYSAKQNSESGEEEDHPKAGQIRADHAKIKISDSVGDKRVYGVLQSYDDNGKPLVASVGIGSIRVTGACEGGDLLESNGDGTAKVQSDDIIRSKTIGKVTIGNSSTDVKLVSCVLYCG
;
A
#
# COMPACT_ATOMS: atom_id res chain seq x y z
N ILE A 1 20.36 0.41 3.58
CA ILE A 1 21.60 0.00 2.86
C ILE A 1 21.82 -1.48 3.08
N SER A 2 21.90 -2.23 2.01
CA SER A 2 22.23 -3.65 2.05
C SER A 2 23.65 -3.86 1.53
N VAL A 3 24.37 -4.77 2.17
CA VAL A 3 25.73 -5.15 1.75
C VAL A 3 25.73 -6.63 1.43
N SER A 4 26.19 -7.00 0.23
CA SER A 4 26.35 -8.38 -0.20
C SER A 4 27.71 -8.51 -0.90
N GLY A 5 28.64 -9.24 -0.27
CA GLY A 5 30.01 -9.33 -0.75
C GLY A 5 30.68 -7.96 -0.76
N SER A 6 31.22 -7.55 -1.91
CA SER A 6 31.83 -6.23 -2.12
C SER A 6 30.86 -5.18 -2.68
N THR A 7 29.58 -5.55 -2.87
CA THR A 7 28.58 -4.66 -3.45
C THR A 7 27.71 -4.07 -2.37
N VAL A 8 27.55 -2.74 -2.42
CA VAL A 8 26.59 -2.01 -1.59
C VAL A 8 25.40 -1.67 -2.47
N SER A 9 24.22 -2.12 -2.10
CA SER A 9 22.98 -1.76 -2.78
C SER A 9 22.10 -0.93 -1.86
N TYR A 10 21.45 0.09 -2.44
CA TYR A 10 20.48 0.94 -1.75
C TYR A 10 19.08 0.44 -2.09
N ASN A 11 18.46 -0.23 -1.14
CA ASN A 11 17.03 -0.55 -1.27
C ASN A 11 16.26 0.74 -1.06
N GLY A 12 15.40 1.09 -2.01
CA GLY A 12 14.55 2.27 -1.88
C GLY A 12 13.78 2.21 -0.57
N PHE A 13 13.84 3.30 0.23
CA PHE A 13 13.05 3.41 1.43
C PHE A 13 11.62 3.76 1.03
N SER A 14 10.78 2.75 0.88
CA SER A 14 9.38 2.90 0.46
C SER A 14 8.38 2.68 1.58
N GLY A 15 8.85 2.29 2.78
CA GLY A 15 7.94 1.88 3.84
C GLY A 15 7.01 0.76 3.38
N LEU A 16 7.56 -0.24 2.70
CA LEU A 16 6.80 -1.36 2.18
C LEU A 16 6.50 -2.35 3.29
N HIS A 17 5.23 -2.59 3.57
CA HIS A 17 4.77 -3.42 4.68
C HIS A 17 3.94 -4.60 4.20
N GLU A 18 4.22 -5.78 4.72
CA GLU A 18 3.36 -6.93 4.56
C GLU A 18 2.06 -6.73 5.36
N SER A 19 0.94 -7.09 4.77
CA SER A 19 -0.39 -6.91 5.35
C SER A 19 -1.28 -8.11 5.07
N SER A 20 -2.51 -8.08 5.53
CA SER A 20 -3.51 -9.09 5.21
C SER A 20 -4.90 -8.48 5.16
N GLY A 21 -5.88 -9.20 4.59
CA GLY A 21 -7.29 -8.82 4.60
C GLY A 21 -7.89 -8.52 3.23
N ILE A 22 -7.09 -8.50 2.17
CA ILE A 22 -7.59 -8.33 0.80
C ILE A 22 -7.23 -9.53 -0.07
N ALA A 23 -7.99 -9.72 -1.15
CA ALA A 23 -7.75 -10.80 -2.10
C ALA A 23 -6.49 -10.55 -2.94
N THR A 24 -5.90 -11.63 -3.46
CA THR A 24 -4.67 -11.57 -4.26
C THR A 24 -4.88 -11.04 -5.68
N ASN A 25 -6.12 -10.81 -6.09
CA ASN A 25 -6.47 -10.27 -7.40
C ASN A 25 -6.77 -8.77 -7.38
N VAL A 26 -6.54 -8.10 -6.27
CA VAL A 26 -6.72 -6.64 -6.17
C VAL A 26 -5.62 -5.96 -6.99
N ALA A 27 -6.01 -4.94 -7.76
CA ALA A 27 -5.10 -4.27 -8.69
C ALA A 27 -4.00 -3.50 -7.95
N ILE A 28 -2.80 -3.51 -8.50
CA ILE A 28 -1.68 -2.69 -8.02
C ILE A 28 -2.07 -1.20 -8.08
N GLY A 29 -1.69 -0.45 -7.07
CA GLY A 29 -2.03 0.96 -6.93
C GLY A 29 -3.33 1.22 -6.18
N THR A 30 -4.01 0.18 -5.71
CA THR A 30 -5.24 0.32 -4.94
C THR A 30 -4.96 0.91 -3.56
N VAL A 31 -5.76 1.90 -3.18
CA VAL A 31 -5.69 2.58 -1.87
C VAL A 31 -6.29 1.68 -0.80
N VAL A 32 -5.55 1.46 0.26
CA VAL A 32 -5.96 0.56 1.35
C VAL A 32 -6.00 1.29 2.70
N SER A 33 -6.95 0.87 3.53
CA SER A 33 -7.19 1.42 4.87
C SER A 33 -6.97 0.36 5.93
N THR A 34 -6.59 0.78 7.13
CA THR A 34 -6.55 -0.11 8.28
C THR A 34 -7.96 -0.39 8.82
N ILE A 35 -8.13 -1.54 9.46
CA ILE A 35 -9.35 -1.89 10.18
C ILE A 35 -9.03 -2.20 11.65
N ASP A 36 -10.06 -2.19 12.51
CA ASP A 36 -9.89 -2.41 13.95
C ASP A 36 -9.82 -3.92 14.28
N GLU A 37 -8.94 -4.63 13.59
CA GLU A 37 -8.67 -6.03 13.84
C GLU A 37 -7.17 -6.27 13.85
N LEU A 38 -6.72 -7.10 14.79
CA LEU A 38 -5.33 -7.54 14.82
C LEU A 38 -5.14 -8.66 13.80
N ASP A 39 -4.00 -8.66 13.12
CA ASP A 39 -3.63 -9.75 12.25
C ASP A 39 -3.18 -10.96 13.08
N VAL A 40 -3.30 -12.15 12.49
CA VAL A 40 -2.84 -13.39 13.10
C VAL A 40 -2.03 -14.18 12.08
N TYR A 41 -1.08 -14.97 12.59
CA TYR A 41 -0.33 -15.87 11.73
C TYR A 41 -1.23 -16.91 11.10
N SER A 42 -1.06 -17.16 9.82
CA SER A 42 -1.77 -18.21 9.09
C SER A 42 -1.44 -19.59 9.65
N ALA A 43 -2.37 -20.52 9.52
CA ALA A 43 -2.14 -21.91 9.95
C ALA A 43 -1.01 -22.58 9.14
N LYS A 44 -0.82 -22.18 7.89
CA LYS A 44 0.15 -22.74 6.96
C LYS A 44 1.07 -21.67 6.41
N GLN A 45 2.27 -22.06 6.04
CA GLN A 45 3.24 -21.23 5.33
C GLN A 45 3.95 -22.07 4.26
N ASN A 46 4.53 -21.40 3.27
CA ASN A 46 5.39 -22.04 2.30
C ASN A 46 6.81 -22.19 2.86
N SER A 47 7.36 -23.39 2.77
CA SER A 47 8.77 -23.62 3.09
C SER A 47 9.69 -23.07 1.99
N GLU A 48 10.99 -23.07 2.24
CA GLU A 48 12.02 -22.66 1.25
C GLU A 48 11.96 -23.49 -0.03
N SER A 49 11.51 -24.75 0.06
CA SER A 49 11.35 -25.63 -1.11
C SER A 49 10.04 -25.39 -1.85
N GLY A 50 9.19 -24.50 -1.37
CA GLY A 50 7.88 -24.21 -1.95
C GLY A 50 6.76 -25.14 -1.49
N GLU A 51 7.06 -26.09 -0.60
CA GLU A 51 6.05 -26.96 -0.02
C GLU A 51 5.28 -26.26 1.11
N GLU A 52 4.00 -26.57 1.23
CA GLU A 52 3.17 -26.07 2.32
C GLU A 52 3.47 -26.83 3.62
N GLU A 53 3.68 -26.10 4.68
CA GLU A 53 3.95 -26.65 6.02
C GLU A 53 3.17 -25.90 7.10
N ASP A 54 3.05 -26.50 8.30
CA ASP A 54 2.40 -25.85 9.43
C ASP A 54 3.22 -24.63 9.88
N HIS A 55 2.52 -23.50 10.08
CA HIS A 55 3.20 -22.31 10.61
C HIS A 55 3.43 -22.46 12.13
N PRO A 56 4.69 -22.30 12.62
CA PRO A 56 4.99 -22.53 14.04
C PRO A 56 4.27 -21.56 14.99
N LYS A 57 3.82 -20.40 14.48
CA LYS A 57 3.10 -19.40 15.26
C LYS A 57 1.61 -19.31 14.90
N ALA A 58 1.07 -20.32 14.24
CA ALA A 58 -0.33 -20.33 13.79
C ALA A 58 -1.28 -19.86 14.88
N GLY A 59 -2.16 -18.92 14.55
CA GLY A 59 -3.16 -18.36 15.47
C GLY A 59 -2.64 -17.34 16.48
N GLN A 60 -1.32 -17.09 16.53
CA GLN A 60 -0.78 -16.02 17.38
C GLN A 60 -0.98 -14.65 16.73
N ILE A 61 -1.11 -13.62 17.55
CA ILE A 61 -1.29 -12.25 17.11
C ILE A 61 -0.01 -11.72 16.47
N ARG A 62 -0.17 -11.03 15.33
CA ARG A 62 0.91 -10.32 14.63
C ARG A 62 0.69 -8.81 14.81
N ALA A 63 1.19 -8.27 15.90
CA ALA A 63 1.04 -6.84 16.19
C ALA A 63 1.84 -5.93 15.24
N ASP A 64 2.79 -6.49 14.53
CA ASP A 64 3.63 -5.79 13.55
C ASP A 64 3.02 -5.75 12.13
N HIS A 65 1.85 -6.36 11.93
CA HIS A 65 1.14 -6.35 10.65
C HIS A 65 -0.18 -5.60 10.78
N ALA A 66 -0.48 -4.77 9.80
CA ALA A 66 -1.79 -4.17 9.68
C ALA A 66 -2.74 -5.10 8.94
N LYS A 67 -3.93 -5.26 9.46
CA LYS A 67 -5.04 -5.85 8.72
C LYS A 67 -5.77 -4.74 7.97
N ILE A 68 -6.07 -4.97 6.71
CA ILE A 68 -6.50 -3.92 5.78
C ILE A 68 -7.78 -4.29 5.04
N LYS A 69 -8.39 -3.26 4.49
CA LYS A 69 -9.44 -3.34 3.47
C LYS A 69 -9.14 -2.36 2.34
N ILE A 70 -9.79 -2.54 1.20
CA ILE A 70 -9.81 -1.51 0.16
C ILE A 70 -10.53 -0.29 0.72
N SER A 71 -9.96 0.90 0.58
CA SER A 71 -10.58 2.13 1.10
C SER A 71 -11.93 2.36 0.42
N ASP A 72 -12.98 2.46 1.23
CA ASP A 72 -14.37 2.62 0.80
C ASP A 72 -15.02 3.92 1.25
N SER A 73 -14.24 4.86 1.76
CA SER A 73 -14.71 6.15 2.23
C SER A 73 -13.96 7.29 1.56
N VAL A 74 -14.67 8.29 1.08
CA VAL A 74 -14.08 9.51 0.53
C VAL A 74 -13.32 10.26 1.64
N GLY A 75 -12.08 10.68 1.35
CA GLY A 75 -11.26 11.37 2.34
C GLY A 75 -10.94 10.52 3.58
N ASP A 76 -10.76 9.24 3.39
CA ASP A 76 -10.55 8.27 4.46
C ASP A 76 -9.24 8.53 5.19
N LYS A 77 -9.32 8.91 6.48
CA LYS A 77 -8.14 9.16 7.32
C LYS A 77 -7.44 7.87 7.75
N ARG A 78 -8.06 6.71 7.55
CA ARG A 78 -7.46 5.42 7.89
C ARG A 78 -6.62 4.81 6.78
N VAL A 79 -6.51 5.47 5.64
CA VAL A 79 -5.59 5.06 4.58
C VAL A 79 -4.16 5.08 5.15
N TYR A 80 -3.49 3.92 5.01
CA TYR A 80 -2.10 3.86 5.45
C TYR A 80 -1.13 3.54 4.31
N GLY A 81 -1.64 3.31 3.13
CA GLY A 81 -0.77 3.07 1.98
C GLY A 81 -1.52 2.65 0.74
N VAL A 82 -0.72 2.18 -0.20
CA VAL A 82 -1.13 1.79 -1.54
C VAL A 82 -0.53 0.43 -1.84
N LEU A 83 -1.35 -0.48 -2.37
CA LEU A 83 -0.89 -1.81 -2.76
C LEU A 83 0.16 -1.71 -3.87
N GLN A 84 1.35 -2.26 -3.66
CA GLN A 84 2.44 -2.26 -4.64
C GLN A 84 2.69 -3.64 -5.26
N SER A 85 2.56 -4.69 -4.49
CA SER A 85 2.82 -6.06 -4.96
C SER A 85 2.26 -7.07 -3.96
N TYR A 86 2.49 -8.34 -4.25
CA TYR A 86 2.23 -9.44 -3.32
C TYR A 86 3.53 -10.20 -3.09
N ASP A 87 3.73 -10.72 -1.88
CA ASP A 87 4.87 -11.60 -1.60
C ASP A 87 4.63 -13.03 -2.12
N ASP A 88 5.61 -13.90 -1.95
CA ASP A 88 5.53 -15.29 -2.42
C ASP A 88 4.43 -16.11 -1.74
N ASN A 89 3.94 -15.65 -0.58
CA ASN A 89 2.84 -16.26 0.16
C ASN A 89 1.47 -15.64 -0.17
N GLY A 90 1.42 -14.74 -1.16
CA GLY A 90 0.20 -14.05 -1.54
C GLY A 90 -0.22 -12.94 -0.58
N LYS A 91 0.64 -12.53 0.34
CA LYS A 91 0.36 -11.42 1.24
C LYS A 91 0.55 -10.09 0.51
N PRO A 92 -0.39 -9.14 0.64
CA PRO A 92 -0.22 -7.82 0.03
C PRO A 92 0.93 -7.05 0.67
N LEU A 93 1.75 -6.44 -0.19
CA LEU A 93 2.82 -5.52 0.21
C LEU A 93 2.36 -4.10 -0.08
N VAL A 94 2.21 -3.32 0.98
CA VAL A 94 1.64 -1.98 0.95
C VAL A 94 2.74 -0.95 1.17
N ALA A 95 2.87 -0.01 0.24
CA ALA A 95 3.79 1.13 0.37
C ALA A 95 3.08 2.25 1.14
N SER A 96 3.72 2.77 2.19
CA SER A 96 3.16 3.83 3.03
C SER A 96 3.91 5.16 2.90
N VAL A 97 5.20 5.14 2.59
CA VAL A 97 6.02 6.33 2.40
C VAL A 97 6.97 6.13 1.23
N GLY A 98 7.46 7.22 0.66
CA GLY A 98 8.39 7.19 -0.48
C GLY A 98 7.65 7.20 -1.81
N ILE A 99 8.35 6.84 -2.88
CA ILE A 99 7.77 6.85 -4.22
C ILE A 99 6.93 5.59 -4.43
N GLY A 100 5.71 5.77 -4.92
CA GLY A 100 4.81 4.67 -5.24
C GLY A 100 3.91 5.01 -6.43
N SER A 101 3.21 3.98 -6.94
CA SER A 101 2.21 4.13 -7.99
C SER A 101 0.83 3.99 -7.37
N ILE A 102 -0.04 4.93 -7.67
CA ILE A 102 -1.39 4.99 -7.12
C ILE A 102 -2.42 5.10 -8.25
N ARG A 103 -3.53 4.40 -8.11
CA ARG A 103 -4.65 4.50 -9.05
C ARG A 103 -5.44 5.77 -8.74
N VAL A 104 -5.51 6.68 -9.71
CA VAL A 104 -6.19 7.97 -9.56
C VAL A 104 -7.36 8.05 -10.52
N THR A 105 -8.50 8.48 -10.02
CA THR A 105 -9.68 8.84 -10.80
C THR A 105 -9.66 10.36 -11.05
N GLY A 106 -9.82 10.75 -12.29
CA GLY A 106 -9.83 12.16 -12.69
C GLY A 106 -8.44 12.71 -13.00
N ALA A 107 -8.40 13.84 -13.70
CA ALA A 107 -7.16 14.51 -14.07
C ALA A 107 -6.40 15.01 -12.85
N CYS A 108 -5.08 14.99 -12.93
CA CYS A 108 -4.21 15.50 -11.88
C CYS A 108 -2.97 16.17 -12.46
N GLU A 109 -2.37 17.06 -11.70
CA GLU A 109 -1.16 17.80 -12.07
C GLU A 109 -0.04 17.48 -11.09
N GLY A 110 1.19 17.65 -11.52
CA GLY A 110 2.35 17.55 -10.63
C GLY A 110 2.21 18.53 -9.46
N GLY A 111 2.38 18.01 -8.25
CA GLY A 111 2.21 18.78 -7.01
C GLY A 111 0.85 18.65 -6.35
N ASP A 112 -0.15 18.08 -7.01
CA ASP A 112 -1.46 17.87 -6.40
C ASP A 112 -1.38 16.88 -5.24
N LEU A 113 -2.07 17.18 -4.14
CA LEU A 113 -2.28 16.26 -3.04
C LEU A 113 -3.45 15.33 -3.36
N LEU A 114 -3.35 14.09 -2.89
CA LEU A 114 -4.34 13.04 -3.16
C LEU A 114 -5.03 12.58 -1.88
N GLU A 115 -6.30 12.26 -1.99
CA GLU A 115 -7.11 11.62 -0.95
C GLU A 115 -7.88 10.44 -1.51
N SER A 116 -8.43 9.58 -0.65
CA SER A 116 -9.26 8.46 -1.08
C SER A 116 -10.51 8.93 -1.81
N ASN A 117 -10.81 8.30 -2.94
CA ASN A 117 -12.06 8.53 -3.69
C ASN A 117 -13.22 7.65 -3.18
N GLY A 118 -12.96 6.73 -2.24
CA GLY A 118 -13.97 5.86 -1.67
C GLY A 118 -14.24 4.58 -2.46
N ASP A 119 -13.50 4.32 -3.52
CA ASP A 119 -13.67 3.14 -4.39
C ASP A 119 -12.36 2.38 -4.61
N GLY A 120 -11.37 2.58 -3.76
CA GLY A 120 -10.04 1.99 -3.91
C GLY A 120 -9.10 2.81 -4.79
N THR A 121 -9.57 3.90 -5.38
CA THR A 121 -8.73 4.87 -6.09
C THR A 121 -8.56 6.14 -5.27
N ALA A 122 -7.60 6.96 -5.67
CA ALA A 122 -7.41 8.30 -5.12
C ALA A 122 -8.01 9.34 -6.05
N LYS A 123 -8.23 10.52 -5.53
CA LYS A 123 -8.59 11.72 -6.28
C LYS A 123 -7.80 12.92 -5.77
N VAL A 124 -7.76 13.99 -6.55
CA VAL A 124 -7.13 15.23 -6.12
C VAL A 124 -7.87 15.81 -4.91
N GLN A 125 -7.12 16.12 -3.86
CA GLN A 125 -7.63 16.78 -2.67
C GLN A 125 -8.00 18.23 -3.01
N SER A 126 -9.08 18.74 -2.42
CA SER A 126 -9.61 20.06 -2.77
C SER A 126 -8.75 21.24 -2.25
N ASP A 127 -7.94 21.01 -1.23
CA ASP A 127 -7.01 22.01 -0.68
C ASP A 127 -5.55 21.52 -0.79
N ASP A 128 -4.61 22.41 -0.57
CA ASP A 128 -3.17 22.13 -0.68
C ASP A 128 -2.48 21.97 0.68
N ILE A 129 -3.25 21.60 1.70
CA ILE A 129 -2.74 21.36 3.05
C ILE A 129 -2.64 19.86 3.30
N ILE A 130 -1.47 19.39 3.74
CA ILE A 130 -1.30 17.98 4.16
C ILE A 130 -2.13 17.73 5.42
N ARG A 131 -3.04 16.78 5.31
CA ARG A 131 -3.97 16.39 6.38
C ARG A 131 -3.82 14.92 6.71
N SER A 132 -4.46 14.46 7.78
CA SER A 132 -4.44 13.03 8.12
C SER A 132 -5.00 12.13 7.00
N LYS A 133 -5.85 12.64 6.14
CA LYS A 133 -6.41 11.93 4.98
C LYS A 133 -5.53 11.99 3.73
N THR A 134 -4.48 12.80 3.72
CA THR A 134 -3.62 12.98 2.53
C THR A 134 -2.79 11.71 2.30
N ILE A 135 -2.89 11.14 1.11
CA ILE A 135 -2.17 9.93 0.74
C ILE A 135 -0.76 10.27 0.25
N GLY A 136 -0.66 11.29 -0.58
CA GLY A 136 0.61 11.65 -1.19
C GLY A 136 0.49 12.86 -2.12
N LYS A 137 1.59 13.13 -2.82
CA LYS A 137 1.69 14.23 -3.78
C LYS A 137 2.06 13.67 -5.15
N VAL A 138 1.32 14.07 -6.17
CA VAL A 138 1.59 13.69 -7.56
C VAL A 138 2.96 14.22 -8.00
N THR A 139 3.79 13.35 -8.59
CA THR A 139 5.09 13.76 -9.14
C THR A 139 4.98 14.18 -10.60
N ILE A 140 4.26 13.40 -11.40
CA ILE A 140 4.04 13.67 -12.82
C ILE A 140 2.54 13.67 -13.09
N GLY A 141 2.02 14.77 -13.59
CA GLY A 141 0.61 14.94 -13.89
C GLY A 141 0.10 14.03 -15.01
N ASN A 142 -1.20 13.81 -15.03
CA ASN A 142 -1.90 13.05 -16.05
C ASN A 142 -3.28 13.67 -16.27
N SER A 143 -3.56 14.10 -17.48
CA SER A 143 -4.80 14.80 -17.82
C SER A 143 -5.98 13.88 -18.12
N SER A 144 -5.77 12.56 -18.17
CA SER A 144 -6.85 11.61 -18.39
C SER A 144 -7.84 11.66 -17.23
N THR A 145 -9.14 11.59 -17.55
CA THR A 145 -10.21 11.50 -16.55
C THR A 145 -10.52 10.06 -16.15
N ASP A 146 -9.97 9.09 -16.87
CA ASP A 146 -10.13 7.68 -16.56
C ASP A 146 -9.23 7.28 -15.38
N VAL A 147 -9.53 6.13 -14.76
CA VAL A 147 -8.66 5.54 -13.74
C VAL A 147 -7.34 5.13 -14.39
N LYS A 148 -6.22 5.57 -13.81
CA LYS A 148 -4.88 5.26 -14.29
C LYS A 148 -3.90 5.26 -13.15
N LEU A 149 -2.74 4.62 -13.36
CA LEU A 149 -1.63 4.67 -12.43
C LEU A 149 -0.89 6.00 -12.56
N VAL A 150 -0.63 6.62 -11.43
CA VAL A 150 0.08 7.90 -11.31
C VAL A 150 1.22 7.72 -10.32
N SER A 151 2.40 8.24 -10.66
CA SER A 151 3.53 8.27 -9.73
C SER A 151 3.32 9.35 -8.67
N CYS A 152 3.56 9.02 -7.42
CA CYS A 152 3.42 9.97 -6.31
C CYS A 152 4.46 9.73 -5.22
N VAL A 153 4.67 10.75 -4.39
CA VAL A 153 5.37 10.61 -3.11
C VAL A 153 4.33 10.35 -2.05
N LEU A 154 4.44 9.21 -1.36
CA LEU A 154 3.48 8.79 -0.34
C LEU A 154 3.81 9.41 1.01
N TYR A 155 2.76 9.81 1.76
CA TYR A 155 2.87 10.46 3.07
C TYR A 155 2.15 9.69 4.18
N CYS A 156 1.77 8.44 3.96
CA CYS A 156 0.95 7.67 4.89
C CYS A 156 1.73 7.11 6.08
N GLY A 157 2.99 7.37 6.14
CA GLY A 157 3.84 6.85 7.21
C GLY A 157 3.72 7.57 8.54
#